data_d57147c42406989ce086802a3154c19c
#
_entry.id   d57147c42406989ce086802a3154c19c
#
_cell.length_a   1.000
_cell.length_b   1.000
_cell.length_c   1.000
_cell.angle_alpha   90.00
_cell.angle_beta   90.00
_cell.angle_gamma   90.00
#
_symmetry.space_group_name_H-M   'P 1'
#
loop_
_entity.id
_entity.type
_entity.pdbx_description
1 polymer ?
#
loop_
_entity_poly.entity_id
_entity_poly.type
_entity_poly.pdbx_seq_one_letter_code
_entity_poly.pdbx_strand_id
1 'polypeptide(L)'
;AVRKRDYLYQISYQEFLKKDLKITEDEVFSVLQDLTIDSGVGIDSVSALGALDYAGLPGWYAAGLPEAEQSEPYIHHFPDGNSTIARKLVCRLIPDLVSGNSLENLITAKLDYGLLDDPRNDVSVRLNSTVINVQNNTSAGGTVTVSYVRDNHLEKVSASKCILACNSNVIPFICPELPDKQKEALAFQVKVPILY
;
A
#
# COMPACT_ATOMS: atom_id res chain seq x y z
N ALA A 1 7.92 2.75 32.38
CA ALA A 1 8.05 3.04 30.94
C ALA A 1 7.00 2.26 30.14
N VAL A 2 6.90 0.93 30.23
CA VAL A 2 5.97 0.09 29.44
C VAL A 2 4.52 0.55 29.60
N ARG A 3 4.00 0.64 30.82
CA ARG A 3 2.61 1.08 31.10
C ARG A 3 2.27 2.44 30.49
N LYS A 4 3.24 3.33 30.34
CA LYS A 4 3.01 4.67 29.78
C LYS A 4 2.96 4.64 28.26
N ARG A 5 3.80 3.83 27.62
CA ARG A 5 3.71 3.59 26.17
C ARG A 5 2.38 2.91 25.82
N ASP A 6 1.93 1.92 26.60
CA ASP A 6 0.65 1.25 26.40
C ASP A 6 -0.53 2.24 26.49
N TYR A 7 -0.51 3.14 27.48
CA TYR A 7 -1.50 4.19 27.62
C TYR A 7 -1.53 5.12 26.41
N LEU A 8 -0.38 5.64 26.01
CA LEU A 8 -0.26 6.55 24.86
C LEU A 8 -0.62 5.86 23.52
N TYR A 9 -0.49 4.55 23.45
CA TYR A 9 -0.93 3.79 22.28
C TYR A 9 -2.45 3.66 22.21
N GLN A 10 -3.16 3.68 23.33
CA GLN A 10 -4.61 3.47 23.40
C GLN A 10 -5.44 4.75 23.30
N ILE A 11 -4.83 5.92 23.45
CA ILE A 11 -5.52 7.21 23.32
C ILE A 11 -5.09 7.92 22.05
N SER A 12 -5.97 8.78 21.48
CA SER A 12 -5.58 9.62 20.37
C SER A 12 -4.61 10.73 20.80
N TYR A 13 -3.85 11.26 19.84
CA TYR A 13 -2.97 12.39 20.15
C TYR A 13 -3.77 13.62 20.59
N GLN A 14 -4.94 13.85 20.01
CA GLN A 14 -5.85 14.92 20.47
C GLN A 14 -6.27 14.72 21.92
N GLU A 15 -6.59 13.49 22.33
CA GLU A 15 -6.90 13.19 23.72
C GLU A 15 -5.72 13.43 24.66
N PHE A 16 -4.51 13.07 24.25
CA PHE A 16 -3.30 13.35 24.99
C PHE A 16 -3.11 14.86 25.20
N LEU A 17 -3.26 15.67 24.14
CA LEU A 17 -3.17 17.13 24.25
C LEU A 17 -4.19 17.68 25.24
N LYS A 18 -5.45 17.24 25.14
CA LYS A 18 -6.56 17.69 26.01
C LYS A 18 -6.43 17.21 27.46
N LYS A 19 -6.17 15.91 27.64
CA LYS A 19 -6.26 15.26 28.95
C LYS A 19 -4.96 15.42 29.76
N ASP A 20 -3.79 15.26 29.12
CA ASP A 20 -2.51 15.26 29.79
C ASP A 20 -1.86 16.64 29.78
N LEU A 21 -1.88 17.33 28.64
CA LEU A 21 -1.26 18.66 28.49
C LEU A 21 -2.20 19.82 28.77
N LYS A 22 -3.52 19.56 28.95
CA LYS A 22 -4.54 20.57 29.24
C LYS A 22 -4.67 21.66 28.17
N ILE A 23 -4.37 21.34 26.93
CA ILE A 23 -4.57 22.24 25.79
C ILE A 23 -6.05 22.24 25.42
N THR A 24 -6.63 23.43 25.27
CA THR A 24 -8.06 23.64 25.00
C THR A 24 -8.31 24.51 23.78
N GLU A 25 -7.31 25.11 23.23
CA GLU A 25 -7.36 26.05 22.11
C GLU A 25 -7.64 25.32 20.79
N ASP A 26 -8.80 25.59 20.18
CA ASP A 26 -9.23 24.95 18.94
C ASP A 26 -8.28 25.22 17.76
N GLU A 27 -7.62 26.37 17.76
CA GLU A 27 -6.62 26.74 16.76
C GLU A 27 -5.43 25.77 16.76
N VAL A 28 -4.99 25.30 17.94
CA VAL A 28 -3.91 24.33 18.08
C VAL A 28 -4.32 22.99 17.42
N PHE A 29 -5.53 22.52 17.69
CA PHE A 29 -6.03 21.30 17.09
C PHE A 29 -6.17 21.42 15.58
N SER A 30 -6.68 22.56 15.10
CA SER A 30 -6.82 22.82 13.66
C SER A 30 -5.47 22.80 12.94
N VAL A 31 -4.42 23.40 13.51
CA VAL A 31 -3.07 23.41 12.93
C VAL A 31 -2.44 22.02 12.92
N LEU A 32 -2.69 21.22 13.95
CA LEU A 32 -2.06 19.91 14.09
C LEU A 32 -2.83 18.79 13.37
N GLN A 33 -4.10 19.02 13.00
CA GLN A 33 -5.04 17.98 12.54
C GLN A 33 -4.46 17.10 11.42
N ASP A 34 -3.81 17.69 10.45
CA ASP A 34 -3.36 17.01 9.24
C ASP A 34 -1.85 16.68 9.24
N LEU A 35 -1.13 16.99 10.34
CA LEU A 35 0.31 16.73 10.41
C LEU A 35 0.67 15.24 10.52
N THR A 36 -0.32 14.38 10.69
CA THR A 36 -0.17 12.91 10.73
C THR A 36 -0.60 12.24 9.42
N ILE A 37 -0.54 12.98 8.32
CA ILE A 37 -0.99 12.56 6.99
C ILE A 37 -0.40 11.21 6.55
N ASP A 38 0.86 10.93 6.90
CA ASP A 38 1.51 9.64 6.59
C ASP A 38 0.85 8.44 7.26
N SER A 39 0.09 8.67 8.33
CA SER A 39 -0.74 7.66 8.98
C SER A 39 -2.11 7.50 8.32
N GLY A 40 -2.47 8.38 7.37
CA GLY A 40 -3.76 8.39 6.67
C GLY A 40 -4.94 8.84 7.53
N VAL A 41 -4.69 9.34 8.73
CA VAL A 41 -5.71 9.83 9.69
C VAL A 41 -5.18 11.05 10.44
N GLY A 42 -6.10 11.88 10.96
CA GLY A 42 -5.75 13.05 11.73
C GLY A 42 -5.42 12.76 13.20
N ILE A 43 -5.08 13.81 13.94
CA ILE A 43 -4.69 13.70 15.37
C ILE A 43 -5.80 13.18 16.27
N ASP A 44 -7.05 13.24 15.84
CA ASP A 44 -8.21 12.71 16.53
C ASP A 44 -8.28 11.17 16.52
N SER A 45 -7.58 10.55 15.58
CA SER A 45 -7.64 9.11 15.33
C SER A 45 -6.28 8.41 15.45
N VAL A 46 -5.16 9.07 15.17
CA VAL A 46 -3.82 8.51 15.38
C VAL A 46 -3.53 8.35 16.87
N SER A 47 -2.87 7.26 17.26
CA SER A 47 -2.46 7.09 18.65
C SER A 47 -1.47 8.18 19.09
N ALA A 48 -1.57 8.60 20.36
CA ALA A 48 -0.62 9.58 20.91
C ALA A 48 0.83 9.11 20.75
N LEU A 49 1.10 7.82 20.97
CA LEU A 49 2.44 7.27 20.79
C LEU A 49 2.90 7.37 19.32
N GLY A 50 2.03 7.03 18.37
CA GLY A 50 2.36 7.13 16.94
C GLY A 50 2.64 8.56 16.48
N ALA A 51 1.84 9.52 16.96
CA ALA A 51 2.06 10.93 16.66
C ALA A 51 3.37 11.47 17.24
N LEU A 52 3.73 11.06 18.46
CA LEU A 52 4.95 11.48 19.14
C LEU A 52 6.21 10.80 18.58
N ASP A 53 6.13 9.50 18.29
CA ASP A 53 7.28 8.66 17.92
C ASP A 53 7.56 8.70 16.42
N TYR A 54 6.53 8.46 15.62
CA TYR A 54 6.65 8.37 14.17
C TYR A 54 6.52 9.72 13.46
N ALA A 55 5.48 10.51 13.80
CA ALA A 55 5.27 11.80 13.16
C ALA A 55 6.09 12.94 13.80
N GLY A 56 6.78 12.70 14.91
CA GLY A 56 7.63 13.70 15.57
C GLY A 56 6.85 14.90 16.12
N LEU A 57 5.57 14.73 16.43
CA LEU A 57 4.76 15.83 16.95
C LEU A 57 5.16 16.22 18.37
N PRO A 58 4.89 17.48 18.80
CA PRO A 58 5.29 18.00 20.09
C PRO A 58 4.75 17.21 21.28
N GLY A 59 5.50 17.16 22.39
CA GLY A 59 5.01 16.59 23.65
C GLY A 59 5.76 15.35 24.16
N TRP A 60 6.79 14.88 23.48
CA TRP A 60 7.58 13.71 23.87
C TRP A 60 8.06 13.77 25.32
N TYR A 61 8.71 14.86 25.70
CA TYR A 61 9.19 15.07 27.08
C TYR A 61 8.06 15.26 28.07
N ALA A 62 7.01 15.98 27.69
CA ALA A 62 5.83 16.18 28.52
C ALA A 62 5.07 14.85 28.74
N ALA A 63 5.11 13.95 27.78
CA ALA A 63 4.65 12.58 27.94
C ALA A 63 5.51 11.78 28.95
N GLY A 64 6.67 12.26 29.36
CA GLY A 64 7.62 11.59 30.26
C GLY A 64 8.18 10.32 29.66
N LEU A 65 8.33 10.28 28.36
CA LEU A 65 9.03 9.22 27.64
C LEU A 65 10.55 9.42 27.81
N PRO A 66 11.34 8.31 27.84
CA PRO A 66 12.79 8.40 27.87
C PRO A 66 13.29 9.09 26.59
N GLU A 67 14.50 9.61 26.66
CA GLU A 67 15.15 10.17 25.48
C GLU A 67 15.09 9.17 24.33
N ALA A 68 14.61 9.64 23.15
CA ALA A 68 14.53 8.79 21.99
C ALA A 68 15.94 8.35 21.59
N GLU A 69 16.18 7.05 21.48
CA GLU A 69 17.39 6.60 20.83
C GLU A 69 17.39 7.19 19.41
N GLN A 70 18.45 7.93 19.08
CA GLN A 70 18.60 8.44 17.71
C GLN A 70 18.68 7.24 16.79
N SER A 71 17.55 6.92 16.15
CA SER A 71 17.54 5.99 15.03
C SER A 71 18.37 6.57 13.88
N GLU A 72 18.75 5.73 12.93
CA GLU A 72 19.58 6.14 11.79
C GLU A 72 19.13 7.48 11.20
N PRO A 73 20.04 8.46 11.07
CA PRO A 73 19.70 9.82 10.70
C PRO A 73 19.33 9.98 9.22
N TYR A 74 19.39 8.92 8.43
CA TYR A 74 19.19 8.98 6.99
C TYR A 74 18.32 7.83 6.47
N ILE A 75 17.29 8.19 5.73
CA ILE A 75 16.45 7.23 5.01
C ILE A 75 17.05 7.00 3.62
N HIS A 76 17.49 5.78 3.35
CA HIS A 76 17.96 5.39 2.02
C HIS A 76 16.77 5.09 1.11
N HIS A 77 16.75 5.69 -0.06
CA HIS A 77 15.75 5.43 -1.09
C HIS A 77 16.38 5.41 -2.48
N PHE A 78 15.69 4.79 -3.43
CA PHE A 78 16.11 4.82 -4.83
C PHE A 78 15.84 6.20 -5.44
N PRO A 79 16.64 6.66 -6.41
CA PRO A 79 16.47 7.98 -7.03
C PRO A 79 15.09 8.21 -7.65
N ASP A 80 14.45 7.16 -8.19
CA ASP A 80 13.09 7.18 -8.75
C ASP A 80 12.06 6.52 -7.82
N GLY A 81 12.38 6.39 -6.53
CA GLY A 81 11.52 5.77 -5.54
C GLY A 81 11.41 4.25 -5.69
N ASN A 82 10.43 3.67 -5.05
CA ASN A 82 10.21 2.22 -5.04
C ASN A 82 9.83 1.62 -6.40
N SER A 83 9.51 2.45 -7.40
CA SER A 83 9.31 2.00 -8.79
C SER A 83 10.53 1.31 -9.37
N THR A 84 11.75 1.64 -8.93
CA THR A 84 12.98 0.92 -9.28
C THR A 84 12.87 -0.57 -8.99
N ILE A 85 12.29 -0.96 -7.85
CA ILE A 85 12.13 -2.36 -7.47
C ILE A 85 11.21 -3.08 -8.46
N ALA A 86 10.06 -2.49 -8.76
CA ALA A 86 9.11 -3.05 -9.72
C ALA A 86 9.73 -3.18 -11.13
N ARG A 87 10.41 -2.14 -11.60
CA ARG A 87 11.13 -2.16 -12.89
C ARG A 87 12.18 -3.27 -12.93
N LYS A 88 13.01 -3.39 -11.89
CA LYS A 88 14.04 -4.42 -11.81
C LYS A 88 13.47 -5.84 -11.82
N LEU A 89 12.36 -6.07 -11.13
CA LEU A 89 11.67 -7.36 -11.13
C LEU A 89 11.16 -7.71 -12.53
N VAL A 90 10.50 -6.76 -13.22
CA VAL A 90 9.99 -6.99 -14.57
C VAL A 90 11.14 -7.21 -15.56
N CYS A 91 12.23 -6.42 -15.49
CA CYS A 91 13.42 -6.64 -16.34
C CYS A 91 14.09 -7.99 -16.10
N ARG A 92 13.98 -8.55 -14.89
CA ARG A 92 14.49 -9.89 -14.61
C ARG A 92 13.62 -11.00 -15.20
N LEU A 93 12.30 -10.76 -15.28
CA LEU A 93 11.35 -11.70 -15.87
C LEU A 93 11.34 -11.63 -17.40
N ILE A 94 11.56 -10.46 -17.95
CA ILE A 94 11.55 -10.19 -19.40
C ILE A 94 12.91 -9.55 -19.74
N PRO A 95 13.90 -10.37 -20.13
CA PRO A 95 15.19 -9.89 -20.60
C PRO A 95 15.02 -8.94 -21.80
N ASP A 96 15.95 -8.07 -22.00
CA ASP A 96 15.98 -7.08 -23.11
C ASP A 96 14.94 -5.95 -23.03
N LEU A 97 14.09 -5.91 -21.99
CA LEU A 97 13.14 -4.83 -21.77
C LEU A 97 13.82 -3.45 -21.63
N VAL A 98 15.04 -3.45 -21.10
CA VAL A 98 15.91 -2.26 -20.95
C VAL A 98 17.29 -2.57 -21.49
N SER A 99 17.85 -1.67 -22.26
CA SER A 99 19.23 -1.76 -22.72
C SER A 99 20.20 -1.52 -21.56
N GLY A 100 21.04 -2.52 -21.24
CA GLY A 100 22.02 -2.47 -20.15
C GLY A 100 21.48 -2.95 -18.79
N ASN A 101 22.44 -3.28 -17.88
CA ASN A 101 22.12 -3.95 -16.61
C ASN A 101 22.45 -3.11 -15.36
N SER A 102 22.87 -1.85 -15.53
CA SER A 102 23.17 -0.98 -14.40
C SER A 102 21.90 -0.41 -13.78
N LEU A 103 21.99 0.05 -12.53
CA LEU A 103 20.90 0.76 -11.88
C LEU A 103 20.56 2.06 -12.62
N GLU A 104 21.55 2.75 -13.14
CA GLU A 104 21.40 3.95 -13.93
C GLU A 104 20.63 3.68 -15.23
N ASN A 105 20.94 2.61 -15.95
CA ASN A 105 20.18 2.19 -17.12
C ASN A 105 18.71 1.90 -16.77
N LEU A 106 18.48 1.22 -15.65
CA LEU A 106 17.13 0.90 -15.20
C LEU A 106 16.27 2.14 -14.94
N ILE A 107 16.88 3.21 -14.43
CA ILE A 107 16.20 4.48 -14.10
C ILE A 107 16.01 5.34 -15.34
N THR A 108 17.02 5.46 -16.20
CA THR A 108 17.06 6.46 -17.28
C THR A 108 16.67 5.91 -18.65
N ALA A 109 16.83 4.60 -18.88
CA ALA A 109 16.53 4.01 -20.18
C ALA A 109 15.02 3.90 -20.41
N LYS A 110 14.64 4.06 -21.68
CA LYS A 110 13.27 3.82 -22.12
C LYS A 110 12.99 2.33 -22.16
N LEU A 111 11.89 1.92 -21.53
CA LEU A 111 11.38 0.55 -21.57
C LEU A 111 10.78 0.25 -22.95
N ASP A 112 11.09 -0.90 -23.51
CA ASP A 112 10.38 -1.40 -24.70
C ASP A 112 9.12 -2.15 -24.27
N TYR A 113 8.03 -1.41 -24.18
CA TYR A 113 6.71 -1.96 -23.79
C TYR A 113 6.18 -3.02 -24.75
N GLY A 114 6.68 -3.09 -26.00
CA GLY A 114 6.30 -4.13 -26.95
C GLY A 114 6.77 -5.53 -26.52
N LEU A 115 7.79 -5.63 -25.69
CA LEU A 115 8.32 -6.89 -25.20
C LEU A 115 7.53 -7.45 -24.01
N LEU A 116 6.66 -6.66 -23.36
CA LEU A 116 5.97 -7.09 -22.15
C LEU A 116 5.01 -8.27 -22.37
N ASP A 117 4.32 -8.32 -23.51
CA ASP A 117 3.36 -9.37 -23.87
C ASP A 117 3.79 -10.12 -25.15
N ASP A 118 5.11 -10.24 -25.38
CA ASP A 118 5.65 -11.01 -26.49
C ASP A 118 5.44 -12.50 -26.25
N PRO A 119 4.80 -13.24 -27.18
CA PRO A 119 4.52 -14.66 -27.01
C PRO A 119 5.77 -15.54 -26.95
N ARG A 120 6.94 -15.02 -27.25
CA ARG A 120 8.22 -15.72 -27.12
C ARG A 120 8.74 -15.74 -25.69
N ASN A 121 8.21 -14.89 -24.82
CA ASN A 121 8.61 -14.85 -23.42
C ASN A 121 7.92 -15.94 -22.60
N ASP A 122 8.62 -16.48 -21.61
CA ASP A 122 8.04 -17.40 -20.62
C ASP A 122 7.01 -16.70 -19.70
N VAL A 123 7.11 -15.38 -19.57
CA VAL A 123 6.24 -14.54 -18.73
C VAL A 123 5.70 -13.39 -19.56
N SER A 124 4.40 -13.13 -19.45
CA SER A 124 3.74 -12.00 -20.08
C SER A 124 3.23 -11.00 -19.04
N VAL A 125 3.39 -9.71 -19.31
CA VAL A 125 2.80 -8.61 -18.54
C VAL A 125 1.86 -7.83 -19.44
N ARG A 126 0.56 -7.93 -19.21
CA ARG A 126 -0.48 -7.27 -20.01
C ARG A 126 -0.93 -5.98 -19.35
N LEU A 127 -0.46 -4.86 -19.88
CA LEU A 127 -0.91 -3.53 -19.48
C LEU A 127 -2.30 -3.21 -20.05
N ASN A 128 -2.94 -2.18 -19.51
CA ASN A 128 -4.28 -1.71 -19.94
C ASN A 128 -5.35 -2.82 -19.93
N SER A 129 -5.18 -3.80 -19.03
CA SER A 129 -6.03 -4.97 -18.92
C SER A 129 -6.79 -4.94 -17.60
N THR A 130 -8.08 -4.60 -17.65
CA THR A 130 -8.92 -4.51 -16.45
C THR A 130 -9.60 -5.82 -16.18
N VAL A 131 -9.23 -6.50 -15.10
CA VAL A 131 -9.89 -7.74 -14.67
C VAL A 131 -11.28 -7.42 -14.15
N ILE A 132 -12.29 -8.14 -14.67
CA ILE A 132 -13.70 -7.97 -14.32
C ILE A 132 -14.31 -9.20 -13.67
N ASN A 133 -13.71 -10.38 -13.85
CA ASN A 133 -14.21 -11.61 -13.23
C ASN A 133 -13.07 -12.63 -13.06
N VAL A 134 -13.05 -13.31 -11.93
CA VAL A 134 -12.17 -14.44 -11.62
C VAL A 134 -13.02 -15.56 -11.07
N GLN A 135 -13.00 -16.73 -11.72
CA GLN A 135 -13.87 -17.85 -11.40
C GLN A 135 -13.11 -19.17 -11.41
N ASN A 136 -13.37 -20.01 -10.41
CA ASN A 136 -12.84 -21.38 -10.37
C ASN A 136 -13.68 -22.30 -11.26
N ASN A 137 -13.02 -23.11 -12.07
CA ASN A 137 -13.66 -24.13 -12.90
C ASN A 137 -13.54 -25.48 -12.21
N THR A 138 -14.49 -25.80 -11.36
CA THR A 138 -14.53 -27.12 -10.66
C THR A 138 -14.64 -28.29 -11.60
N SER A 139 -15.31 -28.12 -12.74
CA SER A 139 -15.53 -29.15 -13.75
C SER A 139 -14.34 -29.44 -14.66
N ALA A 140 -13.34 -28.54 -14.72
CA ALA A 140 -12.21 -28.63 -15.65
C ALA A 140 -10.88 -28.89 -14.94
N GLY A 141 -10.86 -29.76 -13.95
CA GLY A 141 -9.60 -30.14 -13.28
C GLY A 141 -8.99 -29.09 -12.37
N GLY A 142 -9.82 -28.17 -11.84
CA GLY A 142 -9.36 -27.16 -10.86
C GLY A 142 -8.58 -25.99 -11.48
N THR A 143 -8.95 -25.55 -12.67
CA THR A 143 -8.40 -24.33 -13.30
C THR A 143 -9.15 -23.09 -12.87
N VAL A 144 -8.54 -21.92 -13.05
CA VAL A 144 -9.15 -20.61 -12.82
C VAL A 144 -9.28 -19.88 -14.15
N THR A 145 -10.46 -19.33 -14.42
CA THR A 145 -10.68 -18.43 -15.57
C THR A 145 -10.65 -16.99 -15.08
N VAL A 146 -9.80 -16.19 -15.69
CA VAL A 146 -9.74 -14.72 -15.50
C VAL A 146 -10.30 -14.05 -16.75
N SER A 147 -11.36 -13.25 -16.59
CA SER A 147 -11.94 -12.43 -17.65
C SER A 147 -11.51 -10.98 -17.45
N TYR A 148 -11.05 -10.34 -18.50
CA TYR A 148 -10.57 -8.95 -18.45
C TYR A 148 -10.93 -8.20 -19.74
N VAL A 149 -10.97 -6.88 -19.65
CA VAL A 149 -11.18 -6.00 -20.79
C VAL A 149 -9.85 -5.36 -21.16
N ARG A 150 -9.48 -5.45 -22.42
CA ARG A 150 -8.31 -4.82 -23.03
C ARG A 150 -8.74 -4.20 -24.37
N ASP A 151 -8.41 -2.94 -24.59
CA ASP A 151 -8.73 -2.21 -25.81
C ASP A 151 -10.22 -2.35 -26.22
N ASN A 152 -11.12 -2.25 -25.25
CA ASN A 152 -12.57 -2.46 -25.38
C ASN A 152 -13.02 -3.89 -25.82
N HIS A 153 -12.12 -4.86 -25.82
CA HIS A 153 -12.44 -6.26 -26.10
C HIS A 153 -12.43 -7.09 -24.81
N LEU A 154 -13.42 -7.98 -24.70
CA LEU A 154 -13.47 -8.95 -23.63
C LEU A 154 -12.58 -10.14 -23.97
N GLU A 155 -11.58 -10.37 -23.14
CA GLU A 155 -10.66 -11.49 -23.26
C GLU A 155 -10.75 -12.41 -22.04
N LYS A 156 -10.31 -13.65 -22.21
CA LYS A 156 -10.25 -14.65 -21.14
C LYS A 156 -8.94 -15.40 -21.19
N VAL A 157 -8.42 -15.70 -20.00
CA VAL A 157 -7.28 -16.59 -19.83
C VAL A 157 -7.61 -17.65 -18.80
N SER A 158 -7.17 -18.88 -19.03
CA SER A 158 -7.30 -19.98 -18.08
C SER A 158 -5.94 -20.35 -17.52
N ALA A 159 -5.86 -20.54 -16.21
CA ALA A 159 -4.63 -20.87 -15.50
C ALA A 159 -4.88 -21.93 -14.44
N SER A 160 -3.84 -22.61 -14.00
CA SER A 160 -3.93 -23.55 -12.89
C SER A 160 -4.17 -22.85 -11.54
N LYS A 161 -3.69 -21.62 -11.39
CA LYS A 161 -3.84 -20.80 -10.17
C LYS A 161 -3.88 -19.31 -10.53
N CYS A 162 -4.52 -18.53 -9.68
CA CYS A 162 -4.55 -17.06 -9.77
C CYS A 162 -4.19 -16.46 -8.42
N ILE A 163 -3.35 -15.43 -8.43
CA ILE A 163 -3.02 -14.60 -7.24
C ILE A 163 -3.63 -13.23 -7.46
N LEU A 164 -4.52 -12.82 -6.57
CA LEU A 164 -5.15 -11.51 -6.60
C LEU A 164 -4.28 -10.52 -5.81
N ALA A 165 -3.44 -9.77 -6.50
CA ALA A 165 -2.56 -8.75 -5.93
C ALA A 165 -3.14 -7.33 -6.08
N CYS A 166 -4.47 -7.21 -6.10
CA CYS A 166 -5.19 -5.94 -6.16
C CYS A 166 -5.69 -5.52 -4.77
N ASN A 167 -6.27 -4.34 -4.68
CA ASN A 167 -6.87 -3.86 -3.44
C ASN A 167 -7.99 -4.83 -2.99
N SER A 168 -7.97 -5.21 -1.72
CA SER A 168 -8.92 -6.17 -1.13
C SER A 168 -10.40 -5.78 -1.33
N ASN A 169 -10.72 -4.49 -1.38
CA ASN A 169 -12.09 -4.01 -1.62
C ASN A 169 -12.63 -4.34 -3.02
N VAL A 170 -11.75 -4.59 -3.99
CA VAL A 170 -12.14 -4.94 -5.37
C VAL A 170 -12.48 -6.43 -5.49
N ILE A 171 -11.86 -7.26 -4.67
CA ILE A 171 -11.97 -8.73 -4.76
C ILE A 171 -13.42 -9.23 -4.69
N PRO A 172 -14.30 -8.75 -3.79
CA PRO A 172 -15.69 -9.18 -3.73
C PRO A 172 -16.48 -8.96 -5.04
N PHE A 173 -16.11 -7.96 -5.82
CA PHE A 173 -16.78 -7.62 -7.08
C PHE A 173 -16.31 -8.50 -8.23
N ILE A 174 -15.04 -8.91 -8.25
CA ILE A 174 -14.47 -9.71 -9.33
C ILE A 174 -14.50 -11.21 -9.05
N CYS A 175 -14.72 -11.62 -7.79
CA CYS A 175 -14.83 -13.03 -7.37
C CYS A 175 -16.21 -13.30 -6.76
N PRO A 176 -17.27 -13.44 -7.56
CA PRO A 176 -18.64 -13.57 -7.08
C PRO A 176 -18.89 -14.86 -6.26
N GLU A 177 -18.08 -15.88 -6.45
CA GLU A 177 -18.18 -17.19 -5.77
C GLU A 177 -17.59 -17.22 -4.34
N LEU A 178 -16.94 -16.13 -3.89
CA LEU A 178 -16.44 -16.05 -2.52
C LEU A 178 -17.58 -16.17 -1.51
N PRO A 179 -17.38 -16.90 -0.40
CA PRO A 179 -18.34 -16.95 0.70
C PRO A 179 -18.66 -15.54 1.24
N ASP A 180 -19.91 -15.29 1.60
CA ASP A 180 -20.36 -13.96 2.05
C ASP A 180 -19.56 -13.46 3.25
N LYS A 181 -19.26 -14.32 4.22
CA LYS A 181 -18.40 -13.97 5.36
C LYS A 181 -17.01 -13.45 4.95
N GLN A 182 -16.45 -13.99 3.87
CA GLN A 182 -15.16 -13.54 3.36
C GLN A 182 -15.30 -12.21 2.62
N LYS A 183 -16.37 -12.01 1.86
CA LYS A 183 -16.68 -10.73 1.22
C LYS A 183 -16.85 -9.61 2.26
N GLU A 184 -17.60 -9.87 3.33
CA GLU A 184 -17.77 -8.94 4.46
C GLU A 184 -16.43 -8.60 5.10
N ALA A 185 -15.57 -9.58 5.36
CA ALA A 185 -14.25 -9.35 5.94
C ALA A 185 -13.34 -8.51 5.03
N LEU A 186 -13.37 -8.72 3.71
CA LEU A 186 -12.61 -7.93 2.73
C LEU A 186 -13.15 -6.51 2.61
N ALA A 187 -14.46 -6.31 2.75
CA ALA A 187 -15.11 -5.00 2.71
C ALA A 187 -14.94 -4.20 4.01
N PHE A 188 -14.62 -4.86 5.12
CA PHE A 188 -14.48 -4.22 6.44
C PHE A 188 -13.34 -3.21 6.51
N GLN A 189 -12.31 -3.34 5.69
CA GLN A 189 -11.17 -2.42 5.67
C GLN A 189 -11.57 -1.06 5.10
N VAL A 190 -11.59 -0.05 5.95
CA VAL A 190 -11.74 1.34 5.52
C VAL A 190 -10.48 1.77 4.77
N LYS A 191 -10.66 2.28 3.56
CA LYS A 191 -9.59 2.85 2.73
C LYS A 191 -9.78 4.35 2.65
N VAL A 192 -8.77 5.09 3.05
CA VAL A 192 -8.76 6.55 2.99
C VAL A 192 -7.78 6.98 1.89
N PRO A 193 -8.19 7.79 0.91
CA PRO A 193 -7.26 8.36 -0.05
C PRO A 193 -6.32 9.35 0.65
N ILE A 194 -5.04 9.29 0.32
CA ILE A 194 -4.05 10.28 0.77
C ILE A 194 -3.78 11.21 -0.40
N LEU A 195 -3.92 12.51 -0.16
CA LEU A 195 -3.54 13.56 -1.11
C LEU A 195 -2.20 14.15 -0.67
N TYR A 196 -1.23 14.16 -1.55
CA TYR A 196 0.08 14.78 -1.36
C TYR A 196 0.16 16.12 -2.10
#